data_b4cdee3219c225717a383e418a9f5012
#
_entry.id   b4cdee3219c225717a383e418a9f5012
#
_cell.length_a   1.000
_cell.length_b   1.000
_cell.length_c   1.000
_cell.angle_alpha   90.00
_cell.angle_beta   90.00
_cell.angle_gamma   90.00
#
_symmetry.space_group_name_H-M   'P 1'
#
loop_
_entity.id
_entity.type
_entity.pdbx_description
1 polymer ?
#
loop_
_entity_poly.entity_id
_entity_poly.type
_entity_poly.pdbx_seq_one_letter_code
_entity_poly.pdbx_strand_id
1 'polypeptide(L)'
;EEDQGYFKVELELPEGATLERTRLVTDRAVEFLKAHPAVGYVQNVTGSSPRVGTNQARSELTVILKSWEKRKGNGMEIDQVMEDTRKELKQYPEARVYLSKPPVIPGLGTAGGFEMQVEARNGATFENLVEAVDTLMKYAAESKAFTGLSSSLQAEIPQLYFDVDRDKAKFLGIPMSDIFSTMKAYTGSVYVNDFNMFNRVYKVYIQAEAPYRAHKDNINMFFVKTAGGDMVPLTALGDAEYTTGPGNIRRFNMFTTAVVRGVAAPGYSSGEVMRKM
;
A
#
# COMPACT_ATOMS: atom_id res chain seq x y z
N GLU A 1 -8.25 -17.81 19.04
CA GLU A 1 -8.55 -16.36 19.00
C GLU A 1 -10.05 -16.18 19.14
N GLU A 2 -10.48 -15.26 20.02
CA GLU A 2 -11.91 -15.00 20.26
C GLU A 2 -12.56 -14.29 19.07
N ASP A 3 -13.86 -14.59 18.87
CA ASP A 3 -14.71 -13.89 17.91
C ASP A 3 -15.11 -12.50 18.45
N GLN A 4 -14.45 -11.45 17.99
CA GLN A 4 -14.74 -10.07 18.36
C GLN A 4 -15.83 -9.43 17.46
N GLY A 5 -16.52 -10.22 16.63
CA GLY A 5 -17.59 -9.74 15.76
C GLY A 5 -17.11 -9.03 14.49
N TYR A 6 -15.80 -9.01 14.20
CA TYR A 6 -15.26 -8.46 12.97
C TYR A 6 -13.91 -9.08 12.58
N PHE A 7 -13.57 -8.96 11.31
CA PHE A 7 -12.24 -9.31 10.79
C PHE A 7 -11.83 -8.32 9.69
N LYS A 8 -10.57 -8.34 9.33
CA LYS A 8 -10.01 -7.50 8.29
C LYS A 8 -9.62 -8.31 7.06
N VAL A 9 -9.86 -7.73 5.89
CA VAL A 9 -9.40 -8.22 4.60
C VAL A 9 -8.53 -7.15 3.98
N GLU A 10 -7.28 -7.47 3.68
CA GLU A 10 -6.38 -6.60 2.94
C GLU A 10 -6.20 -7.16 1.53
N LEU A 11 -6.47 -6.32 0.54
CA LEU A 11 -6.27 -6.61 -0.87
C LEU A 11 -5.01 -5.89 -1.34
N GLU A 12 -4.10 -6.65 -1.91
CA GLU A 12 -2.83 -6.18 -2.43
C GLU A 12 -2.74 -6.49 -3.91
N LEU A 13 -2.82 -5.46 -4.75
CA LEU A 13 -2.59 -5.57 -6.18
C LEU A 13 -1.09 -5.41 -6.48
N PRO A 14 -0.63 -5.80 -7.70
CA PRO A 14 0.73 -5.53 -8.12
C PRO A 14 1.08 -4.05 -7.99
N GLU A 15 2.32 -3.78 -7.60
CA GLU A 15 2.81 -2.41 -7.48
C GLU A 15 2.67 -1.66 -8.83
N GLY A 16 2.28 -0.40 -8.76
CA GLY A 16 1.92 0.37 -9.95
C GLY A 16 0.46 0.23 -10.39
N ALA A 17 -0.35 -0.61 -9.74
CA ALA A 17 -1.79 -0.62 -9.99
C ALA A 17 -2.43 0.73 -9.65
N THR A 18 -3.29 1.22 -10.54
CA THR A 18 -4.00 2.48 -10.32
C THR A 18 -5.07 2.33 -9.23
N LEU A 19 -5.42 3.43 -8.59
CA LEU A 19 -6.49 3.47 -7.59
C LEU A 19 -7.81 2.95 -8.15
N GLU A 20 -8.12 3.25 -9.40
CA GLU A 20 -9.34 2.78 -10.06
C GLU A 20 -9.36 1.26 -10.22
N ARG A 21 -8.24 0.66 -10.65
CA ARG A 21 -8.12 -0.79 -10.73
C ARG A 21 -8.30 -1.46 -9.37
N THR A 22 -7.68 -0.90 -8.33
CA THR A 22 -7.83 -1.38 -6.95
C THR A 22 -9.27 -1.26 -6.48
N ARG A 23 -9.94 -0.13 -6.80
CA ARG A 23 -11.35 0.09 -6.47
C ARG A 23 -12.26 -0.97 -7.11
N LEU A 24 -12.07 -1.28 -8.39
CA LEU A 24 -12.89 -2.29 -9.09
C LEU A 24 -12.79 -3.68 -8.43
N VAL A 25 -11.59 -4.08 -8.00
CA VAL A 25 -11.39 -5.35 -7.27
C VAL A 25 -12.03 -5.29 -5.89
N THR A 26 -11.86 -4.15 -5.21
CA THR A 26 -12.44 -3.92 -3.87
C THR A 26 -13.97 -3.96 -3.91
N ASP A 27 -14.59 -3.30 -4.89
CA ASP A 27 -16.05 -3.25 -5.04
C ASP A 27 -16.64 -4.66 -5.22
N ARG A 28 -16.01 -5.52 -6.04
CA ARG A 28 -16.42 -6.93 -6.18
C ARG A 28 -16.34 -7.70 -4.85
N ALA A 29 -15.25 -7.49 -4.10
CA ALA A 29 -15.09 -8.12 -2.80
C ALA A 29 -16.15 -7.64 -1.78
N VAL A 30 -16.48 -6.35 -1.81
CA VAL A 30 -17.52 -5.75 -0.96
C VAL A 30 -18.90 -6.30 -1.31
N GLU A 31 -19.22 -6.47 -2.59
CA GLU A 31 -20.50 -7.05 -3.03
C GLU A 31 -20.67 -8.49 -2.52
N PHE A 32 -19.64 -9.32 -2.69
CA PHE A 32 -19.65 -10.68 -2.14
C PHE A 32 -19.86 -10.69 -0.62
N LEU A 33 -19.07 -9.91 0.10
CA LEU A 33 -19.14 -9.84 1.56
C LEU A 33 -20.49 -9.35 2.07
N LYS A 34 -21.08 -8.35 1.42
CA LYS A 34 -22.42 -7.84 1.78
C LYS A 34 -23.54 -8.86 1.53
N ALA A 35 -23.37 -9.74 0.56
CA ALA A 35 -24.34 -10.80 0.27
C ALA A 35 -24.29 -11.93 1.31
N HIS A 36 -23.22 -12.07 2.09
CA HIS A 36 -23.06 -13.12 3.07
C HIS A 36 -24.00 -12.92 4.28
N PRO A 37 -24.81 -13.93 4.67
CA PRO A 37 -25.85 -13.78 5.70
C PRO A 37 -25.33 -13.38 7.09
N ALA A 38 -24.08 -13.75 7.44
CA ALA A 38 -23.46 -13.40 8.70
C ALA A 38 -22.92 -11.97 8.76
N VAL A 39 -22.75 -11.29 7.59
CA VAL A 39 -22.18 -9.94 7.52
C VAL A 39 -23.24 -8.89 7.80
N GLY A 40 -22.91 -7.96 8.69
CA GLY A 40 -23.75 -6.80 9.01
C GLY A 40 -23.50 -5.65 8.06
N TYR A 41 -22.23 -5.22 7.97
CA TYR A 41 -21.77 -4.21 7.01
C TYR A 41 -20.25 -4.32 6.78
N VAL A 42 -19.80 -3.68 5.70
CA VAL A 42 -18.40 -3.64 5.30
C VAL A 42 -17.98 -2.19 5.19
N GLN A 43 -16.93 -1.82 5.92
CA GLN A 43 -16.22 -0.57 5.74
C GLN A 43 -15.01 -0.83 4.86
N ASN A 44 -14.77 -0.01 3.84
CA ASN A 44 -13.59 -0.13 2.99
C ASN A 44 -12.80 1.18 2.94
N VAL A 45 -11.49 1.06 2.87
CA VAL A 45 -10.55 2.15 2.62
C VAL A 45 -9.65 1.72 1.48
N THR A 46 -9.84 2.30 0.30
CA THR A 46 -9.03 2.03 -0.89
C THR A 46 -7.96 3.10 -1.06
N GLY A 47 -6.75 2.70 -1.44
CA GLY A 47 -5.60 3.62 -1.59
C GLY A 47 -4.80 3.83 -0.31
N SER A 48 -5.05 3.02 0.71
CA SER A 48 -4.30 3.06 1.97
C SER A 48 -4.27 1.68 2.62
N SER A 49 -3.21 1.43 3.36
CA SER A 49 -3.06 0.23 4.19
C SER A 49 -2.36 0.60 5.50
N PRO A 50 -2.76 0.07 6.66
CA PRO A 50 -2.06 0.26 7.93
C PRO A 50 -0.61 -0.23 7.89
N ARG A 51 -0.28 -1.14 6.97
CA ARG A 51 1.06 -1.71 6.85
C ARG A 51 2.04 -0.78 6.16
N VAL A 52 1.62 -0.12 5.09
CA VAL A 52 2.52 0.67 4.21
C VAL A 52 2.12 2.14 4.08
N GLY A 53 0.99 2.55 4.67
CA GLY A 53 0.46 3.90 4.55
C GLY A 53 -0.31 4.10 3.24
N THR A 54 -0.23 5.29 2.66
CA THR A 54 -0.90 5.59 1.38
C THR A 54 -0.24 4.82 0.24
N ASN A 55 -1.01 3.96 -0.42
CA ASN A 55 -0.57 3.17 -1.57
C ASN A 55 -1.79 2.82 -2.43
N GLN A 56 -1.80 3.26 -3.69
CA GLN A 56 -2.92 3.09 -4.61
C GLN A 56 -3.24 1.62 -4.92
N ALA A 57 -2.25 0.72 -4.81
CA ALA A 57 -2.40 -0.71 -5.05
C ALA A 57 -2.96 -1.49 -3.85
N ARG A 58 -3.40 -0.80 -2.80
CA ARG A 58 -3.86 -1.41 -1.55
C ARG A 58 -5.28 -1.02 -1.21
N SER A 59 -6.00 -1.95 -0.61
CA SER A 59 -7.32 -1.70 -0.01
C SER A 59 -7.49 -2.51 1.27
N GLU A 60 -8.06 -1.91 2.30
CA GLU A 60 -8.43 -2.58 3.54
C GLU A 60 -9.95 -2.56 3.70
N LEU A 61 -10.51 -3.74 3.97
CA LEU A 61 -11.91 -3.94 4.30
C LEU A 61 -12.00 -4.35 5.78
N THR A 62 -12.83 -3.67 6.54
CA THR A 62 -13.24 -4.13 7.87
C THR A 62 -14.63 -4.72 7.73
N VAL A 63 -14.72 -6.04 7.90
CA VAL A 63 -15.97 -6.81 7.78
C VAL A 63 -16.56 -6.97 9.16
N ILE A 64 -17.67 -6.30 9.41
CA ILE A 64 -18.38 -6.33 10.69
C ILE A 64 -19.54 -7.30 10.57
N LEU A 65 -19.50 -8.30 11.44
CA LEU A 65 -20.48 -9.37 11.49
C LEU A 65 -21.74 -8.93 12.27
N LYS A 66 -22.86 -9.57 12.00
CA LYS A 66 -24.06 -9.42 12.83
C LYS A 66 -23.78 -9.88 14.27
N SER A 67 -24.62 -9.49 15.22
CA SER A 67 -24.48 -9.93 16.62
C SER A 67 -24.48 -11.46 16.73
N TRP A 68 -23.75 -12.00 17.71
CA TRP A 68 -23.64 -13.46 17.94
C TRP A 68 -24.99 -14.15 18.04
N GLU A 69 -26.01 -13.48 18.61
CA GLU A 69 -27.36 -14.00 18.69
C GLU A 69 -28.01 -14.27 17.32
N LYS A 70 -27.68 -13.44 16.34
CA LYS A 70 -28.18 -13.55 14.95
C LYS A 70 -27.34 -14.46 14.07
N ARG A 71 -26.18 -14.92 14.57
CA ARG A 71 -25.26 -15.83 13.89
C ARG A 71 -25.29 -17.26 14.43
N LYS A 72 -26.40 -17.65 15.09
CA LYS A 72 -26.60 -19.01 15.58
C LYS A 72 -27.01 -19.90 14.40
N GLY A 73 -26.06 -20.70 13.91
CA GLY A 73 -26.31 -21.65 12.82
C GLY A 73 -25.05 -22.01 12.07
N ASN A 74 -25.08 -23.11 11.36
CA ASN A 74 -23.94 -23.58 10.57
C ASN A 74 -23.54 -22.54 9.50
N GLY A 75 -22.25 -22.25 9.41
CA GLY A 75 -21.69 -21.36 8.39
C GLY A 75 -21.67 -19.87 8.77
N MET A 76 -22.10 -19.49 9.97
CA MET A 76 -22.13 -18.08 10.41
C MET A 76 -21.04 -17.74 11.44
N GLU A 77 -20.20 -18.68 11.79
CA GLU A 77 -19.05 -18.47 12.68
C GLU A 77 -17.97 -17.70 11.95
N ILE A 78 -17.24 -16.84 12.66
CA ILE A 78 -16.20 -15.98 12.07
C ILE A 78 -15.18 -16.76 11.22
N ASP A 79 -14.76 -17.93 11.70
CA ASP A 79 -13.78 -18.77 10.99
C ASP A 79 -14.33 -19.31 9.67
N GLN A 80 -15.62 -19.69 9.65
CA GLN A 80 -16.26 -20.14 8.43
C GLN A 80 -16.44 -19.00 7.43
N VAL A 81 -16.89 -17.82 7.90
CA VAL A 81 -17.02 -16.62 7.06
C VAL A 81 -15.68 -16.21 6.46
N MET A 82 -14.60 -16.27 7.24
CA MET A 82 -13.24 -16.00 6.75
C MET A 82 -12.78 -17.03 5.72
N GLU A 83 -13.11 -18.31 5.91
CA GLU A 83 -12.75 -19.36 4.97
C GLU A 83 -13.52 -19.22 3.65
N ASP A 84 -14.82 -18.91 3.71
CA ASP A 84 -15.63 -18.64 2.52
C ASP A 84 -15.13 -17.40 1.78
N THR A 85 -14.78 -16.36 2.52
CA THR A 85 -14.13 -15.16 1.96
C THR A 85 -12.81 -15.49 1.29
N ARG A 86 -11.98 -16.33 1.90
CA ARG A 86 -10.69 -16.76 1.35
C ARG A 86 -10.87 -17.55 0.06
N LYS A 87 -11.86 -18.45 0.00
CA LYS A 87 -12.16 -19.25 -1.18
C LYS A 87 -12.63 -18.38 -2.35
N GLU A 88 -13.54 -17.46 -2.08
CA GLU A 88 -14.04 -16.54 -3.10
C GLU A 88 -12.94 -15.63 -3.64
N LEU A 89 -12.20 -14.97 -2.74
CA LEU A 89 -11.19 -13.99 -3.15
C LEU A 89 -9.94 -14.63 -3.79
N LYS A 90 -9.72 -15.92 -3.63
CA LYS A 90 -8.71 -16.67 -4.42
C LYS A 90 -8.99 -16.67 -5.91
N GLN A 91 -10.24 -16.43 -6.32
CA GLN A 91 -10.63 -16.33 -7.72
C GLN A 91 -10.21 -15.01 -8.38
N TYR A 92 -9.66 -14.06 -7.60
CA TYR A 92 -9.19 -12.78 -8.08
C TYR A 92 -7.68 -12.82 -8.32
N PRO A 93 -7.23 -13.23 -9.52
CA PRO A 93 -5.81 -13.46 -9.81
C PRO A 93 -5.00 -12.16 -9.76
N GLU A 94 -5.66 -11.02 -9.85
CA GLU A 94 -5.06 -9.69 -9.82
C GLU A 94 -4.70 -9.20 -8.41
N ALA A 95 -5.14 -9.91 -7.34
CA ALA A 95 -4.90 -9.45 -5.97
C ALA A 95 -4.39 -10.58 -5.07
N ARG A 96 -3.41 -10.26 -4.23
CA ARG A 96 -3.09 -11.05 -3.04
C ARG A 96 -4.04 -10.65 -1.91
N VAL A 97 -4.54 -11.65 -1.19
CA VAL A 97 -5.56 -11.44 -0.16
C VAL A 97 -5.05 -11.91 1.18
N TYR A 98 -5.09 -11.02 2.16
CA TYR A 98 -4.73 -11.32 3.54
C TYR A 98 -5.96 -11.11 4.44
N LEU A 99 -6.30 -12.14 5.21
CA LEU A 99 -7.36 -12.07 6.21
C LEU A 99 -6.73 -12.14 7.60
N SER A 100 -7.21 -11.29 8.49
CA SER A 100 -6.76 -11.28 9.87
C SER A 100 -7.88 -10.97 10.84
N LYS A 101 -7.90 -11.69 11.98
CA LYS A 101 -8.71 -11.29 13.13
C LYS A 101 -8.02 -10.15 13.88
N PRO A 102 -8.76 -9.32 14.60
CA PRO A 102 -8.16 -8.31 15.48
C PRO A 102 -7.35 -8.99 16.58
N PRO A 103 -6.34 -8.28 17.15
CA PRO A 103 -5.60 -8.82 18.30
C PRO A 103 -6.53 -8.97 19.51
N VAL A 104 -6.28 -9.98 20.33
CA VAL A 104 -7.07 -10.27 21.53
C VAL A 104 -7.06 -9.08 22.50
N ILE A 105 -5.93 -8.40 22.60
CA ILE A 105 -5.77 -7.20 23.43
C ILE A 105 -5.53 -5.99 22.52
N PRO A 106 -6.46 -5.02 22.46
CA PRO A 106 -6.27 -3.81 21.69
C PRO A 106 -4.99 -3.07 22.10
N GLY A 107 -4.16 -2.71 21.11
CA GLY A 107 -2.89 -2.02 21.33
C GLY A 107 -1.67 -2.95 21.50
N LEU A 108 -1.87 -4.25 21.69
CA LEU A 108 -0.81 -5.26 21.68
C LEU A 108 -0.75 -5.95 20.30
N GLY A 109 -0.14 -5.28 19.33
CA GLY A 109 -0.06 -5.75 17.95
C GLY A 109 -1.21 -5.27 17.06
N THR A 110 -1.10 -5.54 15.77
CA THR A 110 -2.08 -5.12 14.74
C THR A 110 -2.96 -6.26 14.23
N ALA A 111 -2.54 -7.51 14.48
CA ALA A 111 -3.27 -8.73 14.13
C ALA A 111 -2.77 -9.90 15.02
N GLY A 112 -3.50 -11.00 15.05
CA GLY A 112 -2.99 -12.26 15.61
C GLY A 112 -1.78 -12.76 14.82
N GLY A 113 -0.78 -13.35 15.50
CA GLY A 113 0.43 -13.86 14.89
C GLY A 113 1.70 -13.30 15.50
N PHE A 114 2.78 -13.23 14.71
CA PHE A 114 4.05 -12.62 15.09
C PHE A 114 4.39 -11.42 14.18
N GLU A 115 5.15 -10.51 14.76
CA GLU A 115 5.74 -9.38 14.05
C GLU A 115 7.21 -9.30 14.41
N MET A 116 8.08 -9.22 13.40
CA MET A 116 9.52 -9.12 13.56
C MET A 116 10.03 -7.90 12.80
N GLN A 117 10.93 -7.14 13.44
CA GLN A 117 11.65 -6.01 12.85
C GLN A 117 13.02 -6.51 12.36
N VAL A 118 13.28 -6.39 11.06
CA VAL A 118 14.61 -6.64 10.47
C VAL A 118 15.27 -5.29 10.25
N GLU A 119 16.36 -5.01 10.93
CA GLU A 119 17.03 -3.69 10.93
C GLU A 119 18.37 -3.74 10.23
N ALA A 120 18.63 -2.78 9.34
CA ALA A 120 19.95 -2.55 8.77
C ALA A 120 20.83 -1.82 9.79
N ARG A 121 21.72 -2.54 10.46
CA ARG A 121 22.65 -2.01 11.46
C ARG A 121 24.09 -2.05 10.94
N ASN A 122 25.00 -1.43 11.68
CA ASN A 122 26.46 -1.47 11.42
C ASN A 122 26.86 -1.05 9.99
N GLY A 123 26.17 -0.04 9.43
CA GLY A 123 26.46 0.45 8.09
C GLY A 123 25.87 -0.40 6.95
N ALA A 124 25.02 -1.38 7.25
CA ALA A 124 24.31 -2.14 6.24
C ALA A 124 23.44 -1.23 5.36
N THR A 125 23.47 -1.47 4.06
CA THR A 125 22.72 -0.70 3.07
C THR A 125 21.26 -1.18 2.97
N PHE A 126 20.44 -0.45 2.18
CA PHE A 126 19.07 -0.88 1.88
C PHE A 126 19.06 -2.20 1.10
N GLU A 127 19.98 -2.39 0.19
CA GLU A 127 20.14 -3.61 -0.60
C GLU A 127 20.44 -4.83 0.28
N ASN A 128 21.30 -4.66 1.30
CA ASN A 128 21.55 -5.73 2.28
C ASN A 128 20.28 -6.09 3.07
N LEU A 129 19.45 -5.10 3.39
CA LEU A 129 18.17 -5.34 4.04
C LEU A 129 17.20 -6.11 3.12
N VAL A 130 17.15 -5.76 1.84
CA VAL A 130 16.33 -6.47 0.83
C VAL A 130 16.75 -7.94 0.77
N GLU A 131 18.04 -8.20 0.59
CA GLU A 131 18.59 -9.57 0.50
C GLU A 131 18.30 -10.40 1.77
N ALA A 132 18.48 -9.79 2.94
CA ALA A 132 18.19 -10.45 4.22
C ALA A 132 16.70 -10.81 4.37
N VAL A 133 15.81 -9.88 4.02
CA VAL A 133 14.36 -10.11 4.08
C VAL A 133 13.92 -11.16 3.07
N ASP A 134 14.42 -11.12 1.85
CA ASP A 134 14.10 -12.12 0.82
C ASP A 134 14.56 -13.52 1.23
N THR A 135 15.75 -13.64 1.79
CA THR A 135 16.27 -14.90 2.30
C THR A 135 15.40 -15.44 3.43
N LEU A 136 15.02 -14.58 4.37
CA LEU A 136 14.14 -14.92 5.48
C LEU A 136 12.76 -15.37 4.99
N MET A 137 12.17 -14.63 4.04
CA MET A 137 10.85 -14.94 3.48
C MET A 137 10.86 -16.28 2.72
N LYS A 138 11.94 -16.59 1.97
CA LYS A 138 12.11 -17.88 1.31
C LYS A 138 12.20 -19.02 2.33
N TYR A 139 13.05 -18.89 3.34
CA TYR A 139 13.18 -19.90 4.41
C TYR A 139 11.85 -20.13 5.12
N ALA A 140 11.14 -19.07 5.48
CA ALA A 140 9.86 -19.18 6.16
C ALA A 140 8.79 -19.81 5.26
N ALA A 141 8.79 -19.52 3.94
CA ALA A 141 7.85 -20.13 2.98
C ALA A 141 8.06 -21.63 2.79
N GLU A 142 9.29 -22.12 2.90
CA GLU A 142 9.62 -23.54 2.85
C GLU A 142 9.21 -24.28 4.13
N SER A 143 9.10 -23.57 5.23
CA SER A 143 8.68 -24.13 6.52
C SER A 143 7.17 -24.27 6.63
N LYS A 144 6.69 -25.46 6.92
CA LYS A 144 5.26 -25.72 7.18
C LYS A 144 4.72 -25.08 8.46
N ALA A 145 5.58 -24.43 9.24
CA ALA A 145 5.21 -23.81 10.51
C ALA A 145 4.57 -22.43 10.36
N PHE A 146 4.74 -21.80 9.21
CA PHE A 146 4.28 -20.43 8.95
C PHE A 146 3.16 -20.39 7.91
N THR A 147 2.24 -19.45 8.11
CA THR A 147 1.20 -19.12 7.13
C THR A 147 0.96 -17.62 7.13
N GLY A 148 0.42 -17.07 6.02
CA GLY A 148 0.12 -15.65 5.91
C GLY A 148 1.35 -14.74 6.01
N LEU A 149 2.51 -15.23 5.56
CA LEU A 149 3.76 -14.44 5.56
C LEU A 149 3.63 -13.20 4.68
N SER A 150 4.07 -12.07 5.21
CA SER A 150 4.12 -10.80 4.50
C SER A 150 5.27 -9.93 4.99
N SER A 151 5.82 -9.10 4.10
CA SER A 151 6.82 -8.09 4.43
C SER A 151 6.29 -6.69 4.13
N SER A 152 6.71 -5.71 4.92
CA SER A 152 6.47 -4.29 4.63
C SER A 152 7.45 -3.70 3.61
N LEU A 153 8.45 -4.48 3.19
CA LEU A 153 9.47 -4.03 2.27
C LEU A 153 8.92 -3.94 0.85
N GLN A 154 9.10 -2.79 0.24
CA GLN A 154 8.74 -2.50 -1.15
C GLN A 154 9.98 -1.97 -1.85
N ALA A 155 10.81 -2.87 -2.38
CA ALA A 155 12.11 -2.53 -2.93
C ALA A 155 12.06 -2.10 -4.41
N GLU A 156 11.14 -2.67 -5.19
CA GLU A 156 11.13 -2.56 -6.66
C GLU A 156 9.81 -1.97 -7.17
N ILE A 157 9.45 -0.77 -6.70
CA ILE A 157 8.28 -0.09 -7.25
C ILE A 157 8.68 0.60 -8.54
N PRO A 158 7.93 0.41 -9.64
CA PRO A 158 8.13 1.16 -10.87
C PRO A 158 8.01 2.67 -10.61
N GLN A 159 9.01 3.41 -11.04
CA GLN A 159 9.12 4.86 -10.88
C GLN A 159 9.48 5.50 -12.22
N LEU A 160 9.12 6.76 -12.36
CA LEU A 160 9.58 7.60 -13.47
C LEU A 160 10.63 8.56 -12.91
N TYR A 161 11.86 8.39 -13.34
CA TYR A 161 12.96 9.29 -13.01
C TYR A 161 13.08 10.36 -14.10
N PHE A 162 13.20 11.61 -13.70
CA PHE A 162 13.43 12.72 -14.61
C PHE A 162 14.81 13.30 -14.31
N ASP A 163 15.75 13.10 -15.23
CA ASP A 163 17.10 13.63 -15.12
C ASP A 163 17.15 15.05 -15.66
N VAL A 164 17.35 16.01 -14.77
CA VAL A 164 17.34 17.44 -15.12
C VAL A 164 18.74 17.91 -15.46
N ASP A 165 18.91 18.45 -16.68
CA ASP A 165 20.11 19.19 -17.08
C ASP A 165 20.16 20.53 -16.31
N ARG A 166 20.91 20.53 -15.22
CA ARG A 166 21.03 21.67 -14.30
C ARG A 166 21.74 22.85 -14.93
N ASP A 167 22.69 22.61 -15.84
CA ASP A 167 23.43 23.67 -16.50
C ASP A 167 22.53 24.38 -17.51
N LYS A 168 21.73 23.62 -18.24
CA LYS A 168 20.75 24.16 -19.18
C LYS A 168 19.64 24.93 -18.46
N ALA A 169 19.13 24.40 -17.36
CA ALA A 169 18.14 25.10 -16.52
C ALA A 169 18.69 26.44 -16.02
N LYS A 170 19.94 26.45 -15.55
CA LYS A 170 20.62 27.66 -15.09
C LYS A 170 20.86 28.65 -16.22
N PHE A 171 21.27 28.18 -17.40
CA PHE A 171 21.46 29.02 -18.59
C PHE A 171 20.17 29.70 -19.01
N LEU A 172 19.03 29.02 -18.96
CA LEU A 172 17.69 29.56 -19.26
C LEU A 172 17.08 30.37 -18.11
N GLY A 173 17.77 30.52 -16.99
CA GLY A 173 17.31 31.28 -15.83
C GLY A 173 16.09 30.63 -15.15
N ILE A 174 15.98 29.30 -15.22
CA ILE A 174 14.87 28.54 -14.62
C ILE A 174 15.33 27.97 -13.29
N PRO A 175 14.71 28.37 -12.15
CA PRO A 175 15.02 27.79 -10.85
C PRO A 175 14.63 26.30 -10.81
N MET A 176 15.46 25.47 -10.19
CA MET A 176 15.17 24.04 -9.99
C MET A 176 13.87 23.80 -9.22
N SER A 177 13.55 24.70 -8.27
CA SER A 177 12.28 24.67 -7.54
C SER A 177 11.06 24.72 -8.45
N ASP A 178 11.13 25.52 -9.52
CA ASP A 178 10.02 25.73 -10.44
C ASP A 178 9.83 24.51 -11.36
N ILE A 179 10.93 23.86 -11.75
CA ILE A 179 10.89 22.60 -12.49
C ILE A 179 10.19 21.53 -11.63
N PHE A 180 10.64 21.31 -10.40
CA PHE A 180 10.07 20.29 -9.52
C PHE A 180 8.64 20.62 -9.07
N SER A 181 8.31 21.88 -8.84
CA SER A 181 6.94 22.27 -8.48
C SER A 181 5.97 22.10 -9.66
N THR A 182 6.43 22.38 -10.89
CA THR A 182 5.68 22.10 -12.10
C THR A 182 5.44 20.62 -12.29
N MET A 183 6.49 19.79 -12.21
CA MET A 183 6.33 18.33 -12.27
C MET A 183 5.36 17.82 -11.21
N LYS A 184 5.51 18.27 -9.96
CA LYS A 184 4.61 17.90 -8.86
C LYS A 184 3.16 18.27 -9.15
N ALA A 185 2.91 19.46 -9.74
CA ALA A 185 1.57 19.92 -10.05
C ALA A 185 0.90 19.05 -11.13
N TYR A 186 1.64 18.67 -12.16
CA TYR A 186 1.11 17.90 -13.28
C TYR A 186 0.99 16.40 -12.95
N THR A 187 2.05 15.76 -12.42
CA THR A 187 2.10 14.32 -12.23
C THR A 187 1.49 13.87 -10.89
N GLY A 188 1.66 14.67 -9.85
CA GLY A 188 1.13 14.42 -8.51
C GLY A 188 -0.12 15.24 -8.24
N SER A 189 -0.03 16.08 -7.23
CA SER A 189 -1.04 17.09 -6.93
C SER A 189 -0.42 18.20 -6.10
N VAL A 190 -0.97 19.40 -6.22
CA VAL A 190 -0.61 20.53 -5.35
C VAL A 190 -1.83 20.95 -4.55
N TYR A 191 -1.67 20.96 -3.25
CA TYR A 191 -2.64 21.57 -2.35
C TYR A 191 -2.63 23.09 -2.55
N VAL A 192 -3.80 23.67 -2.79
CA VAL A 192 -3.95 25.09 -3.09
C VAL A 192 -4.59 25.83 -1.93
N ASN A 193 -5.70 25.32 -1.40
CA ASN A 193 -6.46 25.97 -0.33
C ASN A 193 -7.50 25.02 0.25
N ASP A 194 -8.18 25.48 1.31
CA ASP A 194 -9.35 24.83 1.89
C ASP A 194 -10.62 25.64 1.61
N PHE A 195 -11.76 24.97 1.58
CA PHE A 195 -13.07 25.64 1.64
C PHE A 195 -13.99 24.90 2.61
N ASN A 196 -14.90 25.67 3.23
CA ASN A 196 -15.89 25.15 4.16
C ASN A 196 -17.22 24.89 3.46
N MET A 197 -17.74 23.67 3.57
CA MET A 197 -19.07 23.29 3.10
C MET A 197 -19.65 22.22 4.02
N PHE A 198 -20.96 22.28 4.29
CA PHE A 198 -21.67 21.30 5.15
C PHE A 198 -21.01 21.06 6.50
N ASN A 199 -20.52 22.10 7.17
CA ASN A 199 -19.80 22.05 8.45
C ASN A 199 -18.50 21.19 8.42
N ARG A 200 -17.90 21.03 7.23
CA ARG A 200 -16.63 20.33 7.04
C ARG A 200 -15.65 21.20 6.26
N VAL A 201 -14.38 21.00 6.51
CA VAL A 201 -13.28 21.61 5.74
C VAL A 201 -12.88 20.67 4.63
N TYR A 202 -12.94 21.13 3.39
CA TYR A 202 -12.52 20.39 2.20
C TYR A 202 -11.25 20.99 1.64
N LYS A 203 -10.28 20.13 1.34
CA LYS A 203 -9.02 20.52 0.74
C LYS A 203 -9.13 20.56 -0.78
N VAL A 204 -8.61 21.62 -1.39
CA VAL A 204 -8.55 21.77 -2.84
C VAL A 204 -7.18 21.36 -3.34
N TYR A 205 -7.15 20.39 -4.23
CA TYR A 205 -5.94 19.96 -4.93
C TYR A 205 -6.07 20.18 -6.43
N ILE A 206 -4.98 20.59 -7.06
CA ILE A 206 -4.89 20.72 -8.52
C ILE A 206 -3.90 19.69 -9.04
N GLN A 207 -4.26 19.02 -10.14
CA GLN A 207 -3.39 18.09 -10.89
C GLN A 207 -3.84 18.05 -12.34
N ALA A 208 -2.98 17.56 -13.25
CA ALA A 208 -3.39 17.28 -14.61
C ALA A 208 -4.42 16.15 -14.66
N GLU A 209 -5.34 16.18 -15.62
CA GLU A 209 -6.26 15.08 -15.87
C GLU A 209 -5.52 13.79 -16.27
N ALA A 210 -6.11 12.63 -15.97
CA ALA A 210 -5.47 11.33 -16.15
C ALA A 210 -4.90 11.10 -17.57
N PRO A 211 -5.56 11.44 -18.69
CA PRO A 211 -5.00 11.26 -20.03
C PRO A 211 -3.69 12.01 -20.27
N TYR A 212 -3.51 13.18 -19.61
CA TYR A 212 -2.33 14.02 -19.77
C TYR A 212 -1.15 13.65 -18.87
N ARG A 213 -1.28 12.63 -18.04
CA ARG A 213 -0.22 12.12 -17.14
C ARG A 213 -0.11 10.60 -17.14
N ALA A 214 -0.75 9.91 -18.10
CA ALA A 214 -0.80 8.45 -18.16
C ALA A 214 0.48 7.83 -18.75
N HIS A 215 1.23 8.58 -19.57
CA HIS A 215 2.43 8.10 -20.26
C HIS A 215 3.60 9.03 -20.02
N LYS A 216 4.84 8.50 -20.03
CA LYS A 216 6.04 9.31 -19.86
C LYS A 216 6.16 10.41 -20.90
N ASP A 217 5.71 10.15 -22.13
CA ASP A 217 5.78 11.09 -23.24
C ASP A 217 4.90 12.33 -23.03
N ASN A 218 3.94 12.28 -22.10
CA ASN A 218 3.11 13.44 -21.75
C ASN A 218 3.93 14.56 -21.09
N ILE A 219 5.16 14.28 -20.63
CA ILE A 219 6.06 15.31 -20.08
C ILE A 219 6.37 16.41 -21.11
N ASN A 220 6.29 16.11 -22.40
CA ASN A 220 6.45 17.11 -23.47
C ASN A 220 5.36 18.20 -23.47
N MET A 221 4.22 17.94 -22.82
CA MET A 221 3.12 18.91 -22.68
C MET A 221 3.25 19.78 -21.42
N PHE A 222 4.27 19.55 -20.59
CA PHE A 222 4.48 20.31 -19.37
C PHE A 222 5.48 21.41 -19.60
N PHE A 223 5.11 22.63 -19.25
CA PHE A 223 5.91 23.81 -19.47
C PHE A 223 6.26 24.48 -18.14
N VAL A 224 7.48 25.00 -18.08
CA VAL A 224 7.95 25.83 -16.99
C VAL A 224 8.26 27.25 -17.53
N LYS A 225 8.02 28.24 -16.69
CA LYS A 225 8.22 29.64 -17.06
C LYS A 225 9.66 30.07 -16.78
N THR A 226 10.32 30.71 -17.72
CA THR A 226 11.63 31.37 -17.53
C THR A 226 11.48 32.67 -16.73
N ALA A 227 12.58 33.21 -16.23
CA ALA A 227 12.61 34.54 -15.60
C ALA A 227 12.14 35.65 -16.56
N GLY A 228 12.35 35.47 -17.87
CA GLY A 228 11.89 36.37 -18.90
C GLY A 228 10.40 36.29 -19.24
N GLY A 229 9.72 35.24 -18.75
CA GLY A 229 8.29 35.01 -19.01
C GLY A 229 7.98 34.01 -20.12
N ASP A 230 8.99 33.52 -20.83
CA ASP A 230 8.83 32.52 -21.88
C ASP A 230 8.52 31.13 -21.30
N MET A 231 7.75 30.34 -22.06
CA MET A 231 7.38 28.96 -21.65
C MET A 231 8.31 27.95 -22.33
N VAL A 232 9.00 27.15 -21.52
CA VAL A 232 9.94 26.13 -21.97
C VAL A 232 9.37 24.74 -21.61
N PRO A 233 9.27 23.80 -22.60
CA PRO A 233 8.81 22.44 -22.30
C PRO A 233 9.83 21.71 -21.40
N LEU A 234 9.36 20.87 -20.48
CA LEU A 234 10.24 20.12 -19.57
C LEU A 234 11.21 19.21 -20.31
N THR A 235 10.81 18.65 -21.46
CA THR A 235 11.69 17.84 -22.32
C THR A 235 12.89 18.62 -22.90
N ALA A 236 12.85 19.96 -22.91
CA ALA A 236 14.04 20.75 -23.23
C ALA A 236 15.03 20.81 -22.07
N LEU A 237 14.64 20.46 -20.85
CA LEU A 237 15.44 20.56 -19.61
C LEU A 237 15.93 19.21 -19.09
N GLY A 238 15.51 18.10 -19.70
CA GLY A 238 15.92 16.77 -19.26
C GLY A 238 15.10 15.65 -19.89
N ASP A 239 15.46 14.44 -19.55
CA ASP A 239 14.84 13.22 -20.06
C ASP A 239 14.17 12.42 -18.94
N ALA A 240 13.10 11.71 -19.32
CA ALA A 240 12.36 10.83 -18.40
C ALA A 240 12.65 9.37 -18.71
N GLU A 241 13.02 8.61 -17.69
CA GLU A 241 13.31 7.18 -17.79
C GLU A 241 12.52 6.38 -16.78
N TYR A 242 12.12 5.15 -17.17
CA TYR A 242 11.57 4.20 -16.23
C TYR A 242 12.68 3.57 -15.39
N THR A 243 12.48 3.58 -14.10
CA THR A 243 13.37 2.95 -13.12
C THR A 243 12.56 2.19 -12.09
N THR A 244 13.25 1.49 -11.21
CA THR A 244 12.66 0.88 -10.02
C THR A 244 13.33 1.43 -8.78
N GLY A 245 12.57 1.52 -7.70
CA GLY A 245 13.11 2.01 -6.44
C GLY A 245 12.20 1.70 -5.26
N PRO A 246 12.65 1.98 -4.04
CA PRO A 246 11.84 1.76 -2.85
C PRO A 246 10.63 2.69 -2.82
N GLY A 247 9.45 2.12 -2.56
CA GLY A 247 8.20 2.90 -2.42
C GLY A 247 8.16 3.69 -1.13
N ASN A 248 8.68 3.11 -0.06
CA ASN A 248 8.92 3.78 1.21
C ASN A 248 10.13 3.18 1.92
N ILE A 249 10.79 3.98 2.74
CA ILE A 249 11.87 3.55 3.62
C ILE A 249 11.39 3.76 5.05
N ARG A 250 11.14 2.66 5.76
CA ARG A 250 10.78 2.69 7.18
C ARG A 250 12.02 2.74 8.05
N ARG A 251 11.87 3.39 9.19
CA ARG A 251 12.91 3.41 10.24
C ARG A 251 12.30 3.02 11.58
N PHE A 252 13.00 2.16 12.27
CA PHE A 252 12.71 1.80 13.65
C PHE A 252 13.99 2.00 14.47
N ASN A 253 13.91 2.64 15.61
CA ASN A 253 15.08 3.05 16.40
C ASN A 253 16.18 3.73 15.57
N MET A 254 15.78 4.57 14.59
CA MET A 254 16.65 5.27 13.63
C MET A 254 17.32 4.39 12.56
N PHE A 255 17.22 3.08 12.63
CA PHE A 255 17.73 2.16 11.62
C PHE A 255 16.68 1.93 10.52
N THR A 256 17.16 1.81 9.27
CA THR A 256 16.31 1.37 8.16
C THR A 256 15.80 -0.03 8.46
N THR A 257 14.50 -0.25 8.36
CA THR A 257 13.89 -1.50 8.82
C THR A 257 12.81 -2.01 7.87
N ALA A 258 12.63 -3.33 7.87
CA ALA A 258 11.49 -4.02 7.30
C ALA A 258 10.74 -4.77 8.39
N VAL A 259 9.42 -4.79 8.30
CA VAL A 259 8.58 -5.56 9.20
C VAL A 259 8.16 -6.85 8.50
N VAL A 260 8.47 -7.99 9.09
CA VAL A 260 8.00 -9.31 8.63
C VAL A 260 6.91 -9.79 9.57
N ARG A 261 5.79 -10.22 9.01
CA ARG A 261 4.63 -10.73 9.75
C ARG A 261 4.22 -12.10 9.24
N GLY A 262 3.65 -12.87 10.14
CA GLY A 262 3.08 -14.17 9.80
C GLY A 262 2.25 -14.72 10.96
N VAL A 263 1.60 -15.83 10.70
CA VAL A 263 0.77 -16.55 11.67
C VAL A 263 1.29 -17.98 11.80
N ALA A 264 1.18 -18.58 12.98
CA ALA A 264 1.46 -19.99 13.17
C ALA A 264 0.50 -20.83 12.32
N ALA A 265 1.05 -21.80 11.59
CA ALA A 265 0.23 -22.77 10.87
C ALA A 265 -0.53 -23.68 11.87
N PRO A 266 -1.69 -24.26 11.47
CA PRO A 266 -2.40 -25.20 12.32
C PRO A 266 -1.49 -26.32 12.87
N GLY A 267 -1.54 -26.53 14.17
CA GLY A 267 -0.69 -27.50 14.87
C GLY A 267 0.64 -26.96 15.42
N TYR A 268 0.96 -25.69 15.16
CA TYR A 268 2.14 -25.02 15.74
C TYR A 268 1.72 -23.94 16.72
N SER A 269 2.48 -23.81 17.82
CA SER A 269 2.29 -22.69 18.74
C SER A 269 3.07 -21.45 18.28
N SER A 270 2.63 -20.25 18.70
CA SER A 270 3.34 -18.99 18.42
C SER A 270 4.78 -19.01 18.94
N GLY A 271 5.02 -19.64 20.10
CA GLY A 271 6.37 -19.78 20.66
C GLY A 271 7.29 -20.68 19.83
N GLU A 272 6.76 -21.73 19.20
CA GLU A 272 7.55 -22.57 18.27
C GLU A 272 7.89 -21.83 16.99
N VAL A 273 6.94 -21.07 16.47
CA VAL A 273 7.13 -20.25 15.29
C VAL A 273 8.20 -19.19 15.52
N MET A 274 8.15 -18.48 16.65
CA MET A 274 9.18 -17.48 17.00
C MET A 274 10.57 -18.07 17.19
N ARG A 275 10.70 -19.33 17.62
CA ARG A 275 12.01 -20.01 17.73
C ARG A 275 12.56 -20.49 16.38
N LYS A 276 11.70 -20.66 15.39
CA LYS A 276 12.07 -21.08 14.02
C LYS A 276 12.42 -19.92 13.09
N MET A 277 11.98 -18.71 13.46
CA MET A 277 12.38 -17.47 12.77
C MET A 277 13.74 -16.98 13.25
#